data_47a56c1d1eb31779f70a4eb80ba94755
#
_entry.id   47a56c1d1eb31779f70a4eb80ba94755
#
_cell.length_a   1.000
_cell.length_b   1.000
_cell.length_c   1.000
_cell.angle_alpha   90.00
_cell.angle_beta   90.00
_cell.angle_gamma   90.00
#
_symmetry.space_group_name_H-M   'P 1'
#
loop_
_entity.id
_entity.type
_entity.pdbx_description
1 polymer ?
#
loop_
_entity_poly.entity_id
_entity_poly.type
_entity_poly.pdbx_seq_one_letter_code
_entity_poly.pdbx_strand_id
1 'polypeptide(L)'
;ATKALKKKGYKIIEKNYRSKFGEIDIVAEEKGYLVFIEVKRRNTGSFGDSFNAIDGKKKEHMIRSATYYLKSHKCFDRKVRFDVVGIDGNELKIIQHAFIVEEVARR
;
A
#
# COMPACT_ATOMS: atom_id res chain seq x y z
N ALA A 1 4.91 -4.11 -11.48
CA ALA A 1 4.46 -4.49 -10.14
C ALA A 1 3.14 -5.24 -10.15
N THR A 2 2.17 -4.80 -10.95
CA THR A 2 0.84 -5.43 -10.95
C THR A 2 0.89 -6.89 -11.40
N LYS A 3 1.72 -7.19 -12.40
CA LYS A 3 1.84 -8.55 -12.91
C LYS A 3 2.36 -9.51 -11.83
N ALA A 4 3.37 -9.08 -11.09
CA ALA A 4 3.94 -9.88 -10.02
C ALA A 4 2.96 -10.05 -8.86
N LEU A 5 2.21 -8.99 -8.55
CA LEU A 5 1.18 -9.06 -7.51
C LEU A 5 0.07 -10.04 -7.89
N LYS A 6 -0.36 -10.01 -9.14
CA LYS A 6 -1.39 -10.95 -9.62
C LYS A 6 -0.93 -12.39 -9.45
N LYS A 7 0.34 -12.68 -9.76
CA LYS A 7 0.90 -14.01 -9.58
C LYS A 7 0.89 -14.46 -8.12
N LYS A 8 0.95 -13.51 -7.19
CA LYS A 8 0.95 -13.81 -5.76
C LYS A 8 -0.46 -13.79 -5.15
N GLY A 9 -1.49 -13.69 -5.97
CA GLY A 9 -2.86 -13.80 -5.51
C GLY A 9 -3.56 -12.48 -5.26
N TYR A 10 -2.97 -11.35 -5.61
CA TYR A 10 -3.62 -10.06 -5.49
C TYR A 10 -4.51 -9.81 -6.68
N LYS A 11 -5.74 -9.38 -6.41
CA LYS A 11 -6.66 -8.93 -7.45
C LYS A 11 -6.56 -7.41 -7.52
N ILE A 12 -6.05 -6.88 -8.62
CA ILE A 12 -5.87 -5.44 -8.78
C ILE A 12 -7.21 -4.79 -9.07
N ILE A 13 -7.59 -3.83 -8.24
CA ILE A 13 -8.86 -3.09 -8.41
C ILE A 13 -8.60 -1.79 -9.14
N GLU A 14 -7.58 -1.04 -8.71
CA GLU A 14 -7.32 0.26 -9.29
C GLU A 14 -5.84 0.60 -9.16
N LYS A 15 -5.31 1.35 -10.11
CA LYS A 15 -3.94 1.85 -10.06
C LYS A 15 -3.96 3.37 -10.01
N ASN A 16 -2.99 3.93 -9.30
CA ASN A 16 -2.81 5.39 -9.22
C ASN A 16 -4.09 6.10 -8.76
N TYR A 17 -4.64 5.62 -7.65
CA TYR A 17 -5.81 6.26 -7.05
C TYR A 17 -5.38 7.58 -6.42
N ARG A 18 -6.01 8.68 -6.83
CA ARG A 18 -5.70 10.01 -6.36
C ARG A 18 -6.81 10.61 -5.52
N SER A 19 -6.42 11.28 -4.46
CA SER A 19 -7.33 12.05 -3.63
C SER A 19 -6.64 13.35 -3.25
N LYS A 20 -7.35 14.25 -2.59
CA LYS A 20 -6.76 15.48 -2.09
C LYS A 20 -5.70 15.23 -1.01
N PHE A 21 -5.65 14.03 -0.46
CA PHE A 21 -4.69 13.67 0.58
C PHE A 21 -3.42 13.01 0.04
N GLY A 22 -3.39 12.72 -1.26
CA GLY A 22 -2.25 12.08 -1.89
C GLY A 22 -2.69 10.96 -2.82
N GLU A 23 -1.73 10.12 -3.20
CA GLU A 23 -1.95 9.04 -4.16
C GLU A 23 -1.68 7.70 -3.51
N ILE A 24 -2.51 6.71 -3.85
CA ILE A 24 -2.28 5.30 -3.53
C ILE A 24 -1.88 4.62 -4.84
N ASP A 25 -0.71 4.01 -4.87
CA ASP A 25 -0.19 3.42 -6.09
C ASP A 25 -1.07 2.29 -6.63
N ILE A 26 -1.51 1.41 -5.73
CA ILE A 26 -2.34 0.26 -6.12
C ILE A 26 -3.37 0.01 -5.03
N VAL A 27 -4.61 -0.23 -5.45
CA VAL A 27 -5.68 -0.74 -4.59
C VAL A 27 -5.99 -2.15 -5.08
N ALA A 28 -5.98 -3.10 -4.17
CA ALA A 28 -6.13 -4.52 -4.53
C ALA A 28 -6.92 -5.28 -3.46
N GLU A 29 -7.25 -6.53 -3.77
CA GLU A 29 -7.83 -7.47 -2.81
C GLU A 29 -6.91 -8.67 -2.68
N GLU A 30 -6.76 -9.16 -1.45
CA GLU A 30 -5.99 -10.38 -1.20
C GLU A 30 -6.46 -10.99 0.11
N LYS A 31 -6.87 -12.25 0.06
CA LYS A 31 -7.33 -13.01 1.25
C LYS A 31 -8.40 -12.29 2.06
N GLY A 32 -9.34 -11.66 1.39
CA GLY A 32 -10.44 -10.97 2.05
C GLY A 32 -10.14 -9.55 2.49
N TYR A 33 -8.90 -9.11 2.35
CA TYR A 33 -8.51 -7.74 2.68
C TYR A 33 -8.65 -6.82 1.48
N LEU A 34 -9.04 -5.58 1.76
CA LEU A 34 -8.85 -4.49 0.81
C LEU A 34 -7.47 -3.90 1.12
N VAL A 35 -6.57 -3.96 0.16
CA VAL A 35 -5.16 -3.65 0.37
C VAL A 35 -4.78 -2.37 -0.36
N PHE A 36 -4.19 -1.44 0.37
CA PHE A 36 -3.66 -0.20 -0.19
C PHE A 36 -2.15 -0.32 -0.21
N ILE A 37 -1.57 -0.17 -1.39
CA ILE A 37 -0.18 -0.54 -1.64
C ILE A 37 0.64 0.65 -2.10
N GLU A 38 1.78 0.85 -1.45
CA GLU A 38 2.80 1.79 -1.86
C GLU A 38 3.90 1.05 -2.60
N VAL A 39 4.26 1.52 -3.78
CA VAL A 39 5.35 0.93 -4.56
C VAL A 39 6.59 1.79 -4.43
N LYS A 40 7.67 1.20 -3.95
CA LYS A 40 8.96 1.86 -3.83
C LYS A 40 9.94 1.28 -4.84
N ARG A 41 10.58 2.14 -5.60
CA ARG A 41 11.58 1.73 -6.58
C ARG A 41 12.95 2.21 -6.13
N ARG A 42 13.91 1.33 -6.19
CA ARG A 42 15.32 1.60 -5.88
C ARG A 42 16.18 0.99 -6.96
N ASN A 43 17.41 1.43 -7.01
CA ASN A 43 18.38 0.88 -7.97
C ASN A 43 19.74 0.79 -7.29
N THR A 44 19.74 0.24 -6.09
CA THR A 44 20.90 0.19 -5.22
C THR A 44 21.58 -1.17 -5.19
N GLY A 45 20.93 -2.19 -5.74
CA GLY A 45 21.42 -3.56 -5.67
C GLY A 45 21.07 -4.26 -4.36
N SER A 46 20.40 -3.56 -3.45
CA SER A 46 19.95 -4.16 -2.21
C SER A 46 18.73 -3.41 -1.70
N PHE A 47 17.84 -4.12 -1.00
CA PHE A 47 16.63 -3.51 -0.48
C PHE A 47 16.88 -2.61 0.72
N GLY A 48 17.94 -2.83 1.49
CA GLY A 48 18.30 -1.98 2.61
C GLY A 48 17.23 -1.76 3.66
N ASP A 49 17.62 -1.14 4.78
CA ASP A 49 16.70 -0.90 5.90
C ASP A 49 15.64 0.15 5.59
N SER A 50 16.02 1.20 4.85
CA SER A 50 15.09 2.27 4.49
C SER A 50 13.94 1.79 3.63
N PHE A 51 14.10 0.62 3.01
CA PHE A 51 13.09 0.05 2.14
C PHE A 51 11.86 -0.41 2.90
N ASN A 52 12.05 -0.92 4.11
CA ASN A 52 10.98 -1.41 4.96
C ASN A 52 10.29 -0.29 5.72
N ALA A 53 10.87 0.91 5.70
CA ALA A 53 10.35 2.00 6.48
C ALA A 53 9.53 2.97 5.62
N ILE A 54 8.37 3.33 6.12
CA ILE A 54 7.57 4.43 5.56
C ILE A 54 7.52 5.47 6.65
N ASP A 55 7.84 6.74 6.33
CA ASP A 55 7.80 7.79 7.34
C ASP A 55 6.36 8.07 7.78
N GLY A 56 6.23 8.70 8.96
CA GLY A 56 4.93 8.94 9.56
C GLY A 56 4.01 9.79 8.70
N LYS A 57 4.57 10.75 7.99
CA LYS A 57 3.80 11.63 7.12
C LYS A 57 3.20 10.85 5.94
N LYS A 58 3.98 9.95 5.36
CA LYS A 58 3.50 9.11 4.27
C LYS A 58 2.43 8.13 4.75
N LYS A 59 2.62 7.54 5.92
CA LYS A 59 1.61 6.66 6.54
C LYS A 59 0.30 7.40 6.70
N GLU A 60 0.35 8.62 7.22
CA GLU A 60 -0.83 9.43 7.44
C GLU A 60 -1.54 9.75 6.13
N HIS A 61 -0.79 10.12 5.10
CA HIS A 61 -1.36 10.38 3.77
C HIS A 61 -2.04 9.14 3.21
N MET A 62 -1.42 7.99 3.36
CA MET A 62 -1.99 6.74 2.89
C MET A 62 -3.29 6.40 3.62
N ILE A 63 -3.30 6.58 4.94
CA ILE A 63 -4.49 6.31 5.75
C ILE A 63 -5.63 7.25 5.35
N ARG A 64 -5.35 8.53 5.16
CA ARG A 64 -6.37 9.48 4.75
C ARG A 64 -6.92 9.19 3.37
N SER A 65 -6.03 8.85 2.42
CA SER A 65 -6.46 8.50 1.07
C SER A 65 -7.29 7.22 1.07
N ALA A 66 -6.89 6.23 1.88
CA ALA A 66 -7.63 4.98 2.02
C ALA A 66 -9.01 5.24 2.64
N THR A 67 -9.08 6.08 3.67
CA THR A 67 -10.34 6.43 4.31
C THR A 67 -11.28 7.10 3.30
N TYR A 68 -10.75 7.99 2.49
CA TYR A 68 -11.52 8.63 1.44
C TYR A 68 -12.04 7.62 0.42
N TYR A 69 -11.21 6.65 0.06
CA TYR A 69 -11.60 5.56 -0.84
C TYR A 69 -12.77 4.75 -0.24
N LEU A 70 -12.64 4.37 1.04
CA LEU A 70 -13.67 3.59 1.72
C LEU A 70 -15.00 4.36 1.77
N LYS A 71 -14.92 5.65 2.03
CA LYS A 71 -16.11 6.50 2.08
C LYS A 71 -16.75 6.63 0.71
N SER A 72 -15.95 6.89 -0.32
CA SER A 72 -16.44 7.08 -1.69
C SER A 72 -17.07 5.82 -2.27
N HIS A 73 -16.56 4.65 -1.87
CA HIS A 73 -17.03 3.37 -2.38
C HIS A 73 -17.96 2.66 -1.41
N LYS A 74 -18.31 3.32 -0.29
CA LYS A 74 -19.24 2.79 0.71
C LYS A 74 -18.85 1.40 1.21
N CYS A 75 -17.57 1.22 1.55
CA CYS A 75 -17.06 -0.07 1.97
C CYS A 75 -16.26 0.00 3.28
N PHE A 76 -16.76 0.76 4.25
CA PHE A 76 -16.11 0.86 5.57
C PHE A 76 -16.08 -0.46 6.34
N ASP A 77 -16.90 -1.41 5.96
CA ASP A 77 -16.95 -2.71 6.61
C ASP A 77 -15.84 -3.66 6.17
N ARG A 78 -15.04 -3.27 5.19
CA ARG A 78 -13.97 -4.11 4.69
C ARG A 78 -12.79 -4.15 5.65
N LYS A 79 -12.16 -5.31 5.75
CA LYS A 79 -10.87 -5.42 6.43
C LYS A 79 -9.83 -4.73 5.56
N VAL A 80 -9.04 -3.87 6.15
CA VAL A 80 -8.06 -3.05 5.41
C VAL A 80 -6.64 -3.42 5.82
N ARG A 81 -5.76 -3.42 4.84
CA ARG A 81 -4.36 -3.72 5.07
C ARG A 81 -3.51 -2.76 4.22
N PHE A 82 -2.37 -2.36 4.76
CA PHE A 82 -1.43 -1.50 4.06
C PHE A 82 -0.16 -2.29 3.77
N ASP A 83 0.16 -2.42 2.50
CA ASP A 83 1.33 -3.18 2.05
C ASP A 83 2.32 -2.26 1.34
N VAL A 84 3.58 -2.68 1.32
CA VAL A 84 4.61 -2.01 0.55
C VAL A 84 5.20 -3.01 -0.42
N VAL A 85 5.32 -2.60 -1.68
CA VAL A 85 6.00 -3.38 -2.69
C VAL A 85 7.29 -2.67 -3.02
N GLY A 86 8.39 -3.37 -2.85
CA GLY A 86 9.69 -2.85 -3.19
C GLY A 86 10.20 -3.47 -4.48
N ILE A 87 10.75 -2.63 -5.34
CA ILE A 87 11.38 -3.07 -6.57
C ILE A 87 12.80 -2.52 -6.59
N ASP A 88 13.78 -3.41 -6.68
CA ASP A 88 15.17 -3.03 -6.80
C ASP A 88 15.76 -3.76 -8.01
N GLY A 89 15.98 -3.02 -9.10
CA GLY A 89 16.32 -3.63 -10.36
C GLY A 89 15.23 -4.58 -10.83
N ASN A 90 15.56 -5.85 -10.97
CA ASN A 90 14.60 -6.90 -11.36
C ASN A 90 14.01 -7.65 -10.20
N GLU A 91 14.41 -7.34 -8.98
CA GLU A 91 13.91 -8.02 -7.80
C GLU A 91 12.70 -7.30 -7.21
N LEU A 92 11.76 -8.07 -6.71
CA LEU A 92 10.54 -7.55 -6.10
C LEU A 92 10.34 -8.18 -4.72
N LYS A 93 10.01 -7.35 -3.75
CA LYS A 93 9.73 -7.78 -2.39
C LYS A 93 8.41 -7.17 -1.94
N ILE A 94 7.56 -7.97 -1.30
CA ILE A 94 6.28 -7.51 -0.78
C ILE A 94 6.33 -7.58 0.75
N ILE A 95 5.98 -6.46 1.39
CA ILE A 95 5.86 -6.39 2.84
C ILE A 95 4.39 -6.19 3.15
N GLN A 96 3.76 -7.24 3.66
CA GLN A 96 2.35 -7.19 4.05
C GLN A 96 2.22 -6.60 5.45
N HIS A 97 1.12 -5.91 5.72
CA HIS A 97 0.89 -5.25 7.00
C HIS A 97 2.07 -4.36 7.38
N ALA A 98 2.49 -3.50 6.46
CA ALA A 98 3.66 -2.67 6.67
C ALA A 98 3.49 -1.70 7.85
N PHE A 99 2.24 -1.34 8.16
CA PHE A 99 1.92 -0.54 9.34
C PHE A 99 0.43 -0.71 9.66
N ILE A 100 0.04 -0.34 10.86
CA ILE A 100 -1.35 -0.41 11.28
C ILE A 100 -1.87 1.00 11.59
N VAL A 101 -3.17 1.20 11.36
CA VAL A 101 -3.80 2.52 11.53
C VAL A 101 -3.66 3.03 12.96
N GLU A 102 -3.81 2.16 13.94
CA GLU A 102 -3.75 2.53 15.35
C GLU A 102 -2.44 3.19 15.76
N GLU A 103 -1.33 2.80 15.14
CA GLU A 103 -0.02 3.41 15.41
C GLU A 103 0.00 4.89 15.07
N VAL A 104 -0.74 5.27 14.06
CA VAL A 104 -0.77 6.66 13.58
C VAL A 104 -1.87 7.46 14.27
N ALA A 105 -3.02 6.84 14.51
CA ALA A 105 -4.18 7.50 15.09
C ALA A 105 -3.97 7.96 16.55
N ARG A 106 -2.99 7.41 17.23
CA ARG A 106 -2.70 7.73 18.63
C ARG A 106 -1.77 8.94 18.84
N ARG A 107 -1.39 9.56 17.79
CA ARG A 107 -0.52 10.74 17.86
C ARG A 107 -1.27 11.97 18.32
#